data_70ad7639e7c463cf560b014fdf080a3f
#
_entry.id   70ad7639e7c463cf560b014fdf080a3f
#
_cell.length_a   1.000
_cell.length_b   1.000
_cell.length_c   1.000
_cell.angle_alpha   90.00
_cell.angle_beta   90.00
_cell.angle_gamma   90.00
#
_symmetry.space_group_name_H-M   'P 1'
#
loop_
_entity.id
_entity.type
_entity.pdbx_description
1 polymer ?
#
loop_
_entity_poly.entity_id
_entity_poly.type
_entity_poly.pdbx_seq_one_letter_code
_entity_poly.pdbx_strand_id
1 'polypeptide(L)'
;MRSRILLIYTGGTIGMNRNPQTGALEPFDFEHLLHNVPELGQFDTQIDTYQFQPPIDSSDMTPARWTDISHCIADHYEQYDGFVVLHGTDTMAYTASALSYMLENLTKPVIFTGSQLPIGQLRTDGKENLITAVEIAAAKDEEGHAMVPEVGIFFGGHLLRGNRTTKQSAEEFNAFESFNYPHLVDAGVNITYHRERILKPDYAKPMTPHFRLDNNVIIFSLFPGIREDLIRHIIHTPNLKAIVMRTFGSGNAPQSPWLLNALREGTRNGKVIVNISQCLQGAVEMSRYDCGYHLQEAGVISGKDMTVESAVTKLMFLQSHYPNDPDTVRHLMTQSIRGEMTR
;
A
#
# COMPACT_ATOMS: atom_id res chain seq x y z
N MET A 1 3.71 -14.37 28.07
CA MET A 1 2.67 -15.12 27.32
C MET A 1 3.21 -15.35 25.93
N ARG A 2 2.87 -16.49 25.33
CA ARG A 2 3.23 -16.83 23.95
C ARG A 2 2.49 -15.89 23.01
N SER A 3 3.18 -15.26 22.03
CA SER A 3 2.53 -14.40 21.04
C SER A 3 1.56 -15.20 20.15
N ARG A 4 0.47 -14.58 19.75
CA ARG A 4 -0.53 -15.19 18.85
C ARG A 4 -0.59 -14.39 17.55
N ILE A 5 -0.35 -15.05 16.42
CA ILE A 5 -0.34 -14.45 15.09
C ILE A 5 -1.46 -15.06 14.24
N LEU A 6 -2.25 -14.21 13.60
CA LEU A 6 -3.18 -14.63 12.56
C LEU A 6 -2.53 -14.52 11.19
N LEU A 7 -2.35 -15.67 10.55
CA LEU A 7 -1.87 -15.76 9.18
C LEU A 7 -3.06 -15.77 8.23
N ILE A 8 -3.21 -14.69 7.46
CA ILE A 8 -4.34 -14.46 6.55
C ILE A 8 -3.88 -14.75 5.13
N TYR A 9 -4.45 -15.76 4.50
CA TYR A 9 -4.19 -16.09 3.10
C TYR A 9 -5.27 -15.48 2.21
N THR A 10 -4.93 -14.43 1.48
CA THR A 10 -5.84 -13.81 0.51
C THR A 10 -5.73 -14.46 -0.88
N GLY A 11 -4.58 -15.04 -1.21
CA GLY A 11 -4.24 -15.59 -2.51
C GLY A 11 -2.79 -15.31 -2.89
N GLY A 12 -2.49 -15.41 -4.18
CA GLY A 12 -1.19 -15.11 -4.75
C GLY A 12 -0.28 -16.34 -4.95
N THR A 13 0.83 -16.11 -5.65
CA THR A 13 1.77 -17.14 -6.12
C THR A 13 2.32 -18.02 -5.01
N ILE A 14 2.49 -17.47 -3.82
CA ILE A 14 3.03 -18.21 -2.66
C ILE A 14 2.22 -19.48 -2.33
N GLY A 15 0.89 -19.42 -2.50
CA GLY A 15 -0.05 -20.54 -2.26
C GLY A 15 -0.48 -21.23 -3.54
N MET A 16 0.35 -21.28 -4.58
CA MET A 16 0.05 -21.96 -5.83
C MET A 16 0.92 -23.19 -6.03
N ASN A 17 0.34 -24.21 -6.68
CA ASN A 17 1.07 -25.37 -7.19
C ASN A 17 1.06 -25.39 -8.70
N ARG A 18 2.09 -25.96 -9.29
CA ARG A 18 2.13 -26.20 -10.73
C ARG A 18 1.28 -27.43 -11.08
N ASN A 19 0.24 -27.24 -11.88
CA ASN A 19 -0.54 -28.34 -12.43
C ASN A 19 0.37 -29.23 -13.31
N PRO A 20 0.52 -30.54 -12.99
CA PRO A 20 1.43 -31.42 -13.74
C PRO A 20 1.04 -31.64 -15.20
N GLN A 21 -0.24 -31.44 -15.54
CA GLN A 21 -0.76 -31.69 -16.90
C GLN A 21 -0.69 -30.44 -17.77
N THR A 22 -1.00 -29.27 -17.22
CA THR A 22 -1.09 -28.02 -17.99
C THR A 22 0.15 -27.14 -17.83
N GLY A 23 0.93 -27.36 -16.76
CA GLY A 23 2.04 -26.50 -16.37
C GLY A 23 1.60 -25.14 -15.76
N ALA A 24 0.30 -24.85 -15.72
CA ALA A 24 -0.24 -23.65 -15.13
C ALA A 24 -0.16 -23.66 -13.59
N LEU A 25 -0.10 -22.46 -12.98
CA LEU A 25 -0.20 -22.32 -11.54
C LEU A 25 -1.68 -22.35 -11.11
N GLU A 26 -1.99 -23.17 -10.12
CA GLU A 26 -3.33 -23.33 -9.55
C GLU A 26 -3.27 -23.14 -8.04
N PRO A 27 -4.26 -22.46 -7.40
CA PRO A 27 -4.33 -22.36 -5.95
C PRO A 27 -4.42 -23.75 -5.31
N PHE A 28 -3.73 -23.94 -4.19
CA PHE A 28 -3.82 -25.17 -3.41
C PHE A 28 -4.28 -24.89 -1.98
N ASP A 29 -4.60 -25.95 -1.25
CA ASP A 29 -5.07 -25.88 0.13
C ASP A 29 -4.00 -25.27 1.05
N PHE A 30 -4.42 -24.30 1.87
CA PHE A 30 -3.55 -23.58 2.77
C PHE A 30 -2.87 -24.49 3.83
N GLU A 31 -3.47 -25.61 4.21
CA GLU A 31 -2.82 -26.61 5.07
C GLU A 31 -1.51 -27.14 4.47
N HIS A 32 -1.45 -27.24 3.12
CA HIS A 32 -0.23 -27.61 2.42
C HIS A 32 0.87 -26.54 2.53
N LEU A 33 0.50 -25.27 2.65
CA LEU A 33 1.49 -24.20 2.83
C LEU A 33 2.26 -24.38 4.13
N LEU A 34 1.58 -24.64 5.24
CA LEU A 34 2.22 -24.91 6.53
C LEU A 34 3.08 -26.16 6.50
N HIS A 35 2.67 -27.20 5.76
CA HIS A 35 3.50 -28.41 5.55
C HIS A 35 4.80 -28.12 4.80
N ASN A 36 4.83 -27.12 3.92
CA ASN A 36 6.03 -26.72 3.19
C ASN A 36 6.98 -25.84 4.01
N VAL A 37 6.54 -25.35 5.18
CA VAL A 37 7.34 -24.47 6.07
C VAL A 37 7.29 -25.02 7.51
N PRO A 38 7.84 -26.23 7.76
CA PRO A 38 7.84 -26.83 9.10
C PRO A 38 8.62 -25.99 10.12
N GLU A 39 9.46 -25.07 9.67
CA GLU A 39 10.22 -24.12 10.48
C GLU A 39 9.30 -23.20 11.30
N LEU A 40 8.07 -22.92 10.84
CA LEU A 40 7.08 -22.16 11.61
C LEU A 40 6.71 -22.82 12.94
N GLY A 41 6.80 -24.15 13.01
CA GLY A 41 6.60 -24.91 14.26
C GLY A 41 7.71 -24.73 15.29
N GLN A 42 8.84 -24.12 14.95
CA GLN A 42 9.97 -23.90 15.86
C GLN A 42 9.83 -22.57 16.64
N PHE A 43 8.94 -21.69 16.21
CA PHE A 43 8.67 -20.45 16.95
C PHE A 43 7.91 -20.73 18.25
N ASP A 44 8.27 -20.02 19.32
CA ASP A 44 7.43 -19.94 20.52
C ASP A 44 6.27 -18.94 20.30
N THR A 45 5.50 -19.18 19.23
CA THR A 45 4.38 -18.38 18.76
C THR A 45 3.24 -19.29 18.35
N GLN A 46 2.03 -18.97 18.73
CA GLN A 46 0.85 -19.65 18.21
C GLN A 46 0.46 -19.00 16.89
N ILE A 47 0.38 -19.79 15.83
CA ILE A 47 -0.02 -19.33 14.49
C ILE A 47 -1.36 -19.98 14.17
N ASP A 48 -2.40 -19.17 14.08
CA ASP A 48 -3.71 -19.56 13.58
C ASP A 48 -3.87 -19.03 12.14
N THR A 49 -4.76 -19.64 11.36
CA THR A 49 -4.87 -19.36 9.93
C THR A 49 -6.29 -18.94 9.55
N TYR A 50 -6.40 -18.02 8.60
CA TYR A 50 -7.64 -17.62 7.97
C TYR A 50 -7.45 -17.59 6.45
N GLN A 51 -8.31 -18.26 5.69
CA GLN A 51 -8.24 -18.32 4.24
C GLN A 51 -9.46 -17.69 3.60
N PHE A 52 -9.23 -16.78 2.65
CA PHE A 52 -10.28 -16.27 1.77
C PHE A 52 -10.71 -17.33 0.76
N GLN A 53 -12.00 -17.49 0.57
CA GLN A 53 -12.58 -18.44 -0.39
C GLN A 53 -13.57 -17.75 -1.33
N PRO A 54 -13.35 -17.83 -2.64
CA PRO A 54 -12.14 -18.34 -3.29
C PRO A 54 -10.92 -17.45 -3.01
N PRO A 55 -9.69 -17.97 -3.16
CA PRO A 55 -8.48 -17.15 -3.13
C PRO A 55 -8.54 -16.05 -4.21
N ILE A 56 -8.03 -14.88 -3.89
CA ILE A 56 -8.09 -13.68 -4.73
C ILE A 56 -6.82 -13.61 -5.58
N ASP A 57 -6.96 -13.54 -6.90
CA ASP A 57 -5.85 -13.06 -7.73
C ASP A 57 -5.65 -11.56 -7.46
N SER A 58 -4.41 -11.15 -7.17
CA SER A 58 -4.13 -9.75 -6.86
C SER A 58 -4.42 -8.80 -8.01
N SER A 59 -4.45 -9.28 -9.27
CA SER A 59 -4.88 -8.49 -10.43
C SER A 59 -6.38 -8.15 -10.41
N ASP A 60 -7.18 -8.96 -9.70
CA ASP A 60 -8.62 -8.76 -9.51
C ASP A 60 -8.96 -8.02 -8.18
N MET A 61 -7.95 -7.45 -7.53
CA MET A 61 -8.15 -6.71 -6.28
C MET A 61 -9.01 -5.47 -6.49
N THR A 62 -9.93 -5.23 -5.56
CA THR A 62 -10.87 -4.10 -5.59
C THR A 62 -10.99 -3.46 -4.20
N PRO A 63 -11.53 -2.23 -4.07
CA PRO A 63 -11.81 -1.62 -2.78
C PRO A 63 -12.72 -2.47 -1.88
N ALA A 64 -13.64 -3.25 -2.44
CA ALA A 64 -14.48 -4.18 -1.68
C ALA A 64 -13.62 -5.27 -1.01
N ARG A 65 -12.61 -5.80 -1.72
CA ARG A 65 -11.68 -6.79 -1.17
C ARG A 65 -10.78 -6.20 -0.08
N TRP A 66 -10.36 -4.96 -0.21
CA TRP A 66 -9.66 -4.26 0.88
C TRP A 66 -10.54 -4.13 2.13
N THR A 67 -11.83 -3.87 1.93
CA THR A 67 -12.81 -3.85 3.02
C THR A 67 -12.94 -5.22 3.68
N ASP A 68 -13.02 -6.31 2.90
CA ASP A 68 -13.08 -7.68 3.42
C ASP A 68 -11.84 -8.01 4.27
N ILE A 69 -10.63 -7.65 3.80
CA ILE A 69 -9.38 -7.87 4.54
C ILE A 69 -9.35 -7.02 5.82
N SER A 70 -9.80 -5.77 5.74
CA SER A 70 -9.88 -4.87 6.90
C SER A 70 -10.86 -5.38 7.96
N HIS A 71 -12.02 -5.91 7.55
CA HIS A 71 -12.95 -6.59 8.45
C HIS A 71 -12.33 -7.81 9.12
N CYS A 72 -11.66 -8.68 8.35
CA CYS A 72 -10.99 -9.84 8.90
C CYS A 72 -9.99 -9.45 10.00
N ILE A 73 -9.19 -8.41 9.79
CA ILE A 73 -8.22 -7.93 10.79
C ILE A 73 -8.95 -7.32 12.00
N ALA A 74 -9.95 -6.47 11.78
CA ALA A 74 -10.68 -5.79 12.85
C ALA A 74 -11.44 -6.77 13.75
N ASP A 75 -12.11 -7.77 13.17
CA ASP A 75 -12.91 -8.76 13.90
C ASP A 75 -12.03 -9.68 14.79
N HIS A 76 -10.75 -9.84 14.41
CA HIS A 76 -9.79 -10.66 15.15
C HIS A 76 -8.78 -9.84 15.98
N TYR A 77 -8.89 -8.51 15.96
CA TYR A 77 -7.85 -7.63 16.49
C TYR A 77 -7.51 -7.89 17.94
N GLU A 78 -8.51 -8.12 18.81
CA GLU A 78 -8.31 -8.35 20.24
C GLU A 78 -7.75 -9.75 20.56
N GLN A 79 -7.89 -10.70 19.64
CA GLN A 79 -7.52 -12.10 19.87
C GLN A 79 -6.06 -12.42 19.52
N TYR A 80 -5.43 -11.59 18.67
CA TYR A 80 -4.08 -11.79 18.15
C TYR A 80 -3.16 -10.62 18.49
N ASP A 81 -1.87 -10.89 18.56
CA ASP A 81 -0.81 -9.90 18.80
C ASP A 81 -0.28 -9.28 17.51
N GLY A 82 -0.53 -9.92 16.38
CA GLY A 82 -0.12 -9.43 15.06
C GLY A 82 -0.76 -10.22 13.93
N PHE A 83 -0.66 -9.67 12.73
CA PHE A 83 -1.27 -10.21 11.51
C PHE A 83 -0.23 -10.31 10.41
N VAL A 84 -0.17 -11.46 9.74
CA VAL A 84 0.61 -11.64 8.51
C VAL A 84 -0.35 -11.93 7.37
N VAL A 85 -0.29 -11.12 6.31
CA VAL A 85 -1.21 -11.21 5.17
C VAL A 85 -0.43 -11.71 3.96
N LEU A 86 -0.72 -12.93 3.53
CA LEU A 86 -0.19 -13.49 2.27
C LEU A 86 -1.01 -12.99 1.10
N HIS A 87 -0.36 -12.29 0.19
CA HIS A 87 -1.00 -11.54 -0.89
C HIS A 87 -0.23 -11.69 -2.21
N GLY A 88 -0.91 -11.68 -3.33
CA GLY A 88 -0.26 -11.63 -4.63
C GLY A 88 0.50 -10.31 -4.84
N THR A 89 1.66 -10.37 -5.50
CA THR A 89 2.60 -9.25 -5.54
C THR A 89 2.14 -8.06 -6.38
N ASP A 90 1.25 -8.24 -7.37
CA ASP A 90 0.93 -7.20 -8.37
C ASP A 90 0.27 -5.96 -7.77
N THR A 91 -0.62 -6.13 -6.81
CA THR A 91 -1.32 -5.01 -6.16
C THR A 91 -1.09 -4.94 -4.65
N MET A 92 -0.11 -5.66 -4.13
CA MET A 92 0.21 -5.65 -2.69
C MET A 92 0.47 -4.24 -2.15
N ALA A 93 1.20 -3.41 -2.90
CA ALA A 93 1.49 -2.03 -2.51
C ALA A 93 0.22 -1.15 -2.44
N TYR A 94 -0.76 -1.38 -3.33
CA TYR A 94 -2.07 -0.72 -3.25
C TYR A 94 -2.85 -1.17 -2.03
N THR A 95 -2.90 -2.49 -1.78
CA THR A 95 -3.62 -3.05 -0.63
C THR A 95 -3.01 -2.58 0.69
N ALA A 96 -1.68 -2.63 0.83
CA ALA A 96 -1.00 -2.15 2.02
C ALA A 96 -1.18 -0.64 2.23
N SER A 97 -1.16 0.15 1.15
CA SER A 97 -1.47 1.59 1.22
C SER A 97 -2.91 1.83 1.68
N ALA A 98 -3.89 1.13 1.11
CA ALA A 98 -5.29 1.28 1.49
C ALA A 98 -5.51 0.93 2.97
N LEU A 99 -4.99 -0.21 3.44
CA LEU A 99 -5.13 -0.63 4.83
C LEU A 99 -4.40 0.30 5.81
N SER A 100 -3.31 0.95 5.40
CA SER A 100 -2.65 1.98 6.21
C SER A 100 -3.58 3.15 6.56
N TYR A 101 -4.52 3.49 5.68
CA TYR A 101 -5.55 4.51 5.95
C TYR A 101 -6.76 3.93 6.66
N MET A 102 -7.18 2.72 6.31
CA MET A 102 -8.39 2.07 6.82
C MET A 102 -8.25 1.61 8.29
N LEU A 103 -7.03 1.31 8.75
CA LEU A 103 -6.75 0.84 10.11
C LEU A 103 -6.04 1.96 10.90
N GLU A 104 -6.82 2.84 11.50
CA GLU A 104 -6.30 3.98 12.25
C GLU A 104 -5.80 3.57 13.64
N ASN A 105 -4.66 4.11 14.04
CA ASN A 105 -4.05 3.90 15.35
C ASN A 105 -3.76 2.42 15.66
N LEU A 106 -3.13 1.72 14.69
CA LEU A 106 -2.66 0.36 14.91
C LEU A 106 -1.67 0.30 16.08
N THR A 107 -1.92 -0.58 17.02
CA THR A 107 -0.99 -0.96 18.11
C THR A 107 -0.35 -2.33 17.89
N LYS A 108 -0.78 -3.01 16.82
CA LYS A 108 -0.32 -4.35 16.43
C LYS A 108 0.14 -4.34 14.97
N PRO A 109 1.13 -5.15 14.58
CA PRO A 109 1.63 -5.18 13.21
C PRO A 109 0.62 -5.82 12.24
N VAL A 110 0.57 -5.30 11.02
CA VAL A 110 -0.09 -5.92 9.87
C VAL A 110 0.97 -6.03 8.76
N ILE A 111 1.57 -7.19 8.63
CA ILE A 111 2.71 -7.42 7.73
C ILE A 111 2.23 -8.16 6.49
N PHE A 112 2.26 -7.47 5.35
CA PHE A 112 2.04 -8.09 4.05
C PHE A 112 3.30 -8.78 3.58
N THR A 113 3.13 -9.95 2.98
CA THR A 113 4.21 -10.65 2.28
C THR A 113 3.63 -11.56 1.19
N GLY A 114 4.50 -12.17 0.43
CA GLY A 114 4.17 -13.06 -0.66
C GLY A 114 5.44 -13.66 -1.25
N SER A 115 5.38 -14.13 -2.49
CA SER A 115 6.56 -14.62 -3.20
C SER A 115 6.46 -14.42 -4.70
N GLN A 116 7.62 -14.39 -5.36
CA GLN A 116 7.71 -14.45 -6.81
C GLN A 116 7.58 -15.90 -7.32
N LEU A 117 7.98 -16.87 -6.52
CA LEU A 117 7.85 -18.30 -6.84
C LEU A 117 6.96 -19.02 -5.81
N PRO A 118 6.15 -20.00 -6.25
CA PRO A 118 5.39 -20.85 -5.35
C PRO A 118 6.25 -21.45 -4.24
N ILE A 119 5.68 -21.58 -3.04
CA ILE A 119 6.43 -22.00 -1.85
C ILE A 119 7.00 -23.43 -1.95
N GLY A 120 6.41 -24.30 -2.76
CA GLY A 120 6.89 -25.64 -3.04
C GLY A 120 8.02 -25.75 -4.06
N GLN A 121 8.47 -24.65 -4.67
CA GLN A 121 9.55 -24.66 -5.66
C GLN A 121 10.94 -24.58 -5.01
N LEU A 122 11.95 -25.21 -5.66
CA LEU A 122 13.32 -25.31 -5.14
C LEU A 122 14.01 -23.98 -4.91
N ARG A 123 13.73 -22.91 -5.46
CA ARG A 123 14.38 -21.60 -5.28
C ARG A 123 13.39 -20.53 -4.81
N THR A 124 12.34 -20.96 -4.13
CA THR A 124 11.33 -20.03 -3.66
C THR A 124 11.90 -19.02 -2.67
N ASP A 125 11.52 -17.77 -2.85
CA ASP A 125 11.67 -16.68 -1.88
C ASP A 125 10.59 -16.71 -0.78
N GLY A 126 9.54 -17.52 -1.00
CA GLY A 126 8.35 -17.53 -0.13
C GLY A 126 8.61 -18.01 1.29
N LYS A 127 9.55 -18.94 1.50
CA LYS A 127 9.85 -19.45 2.85
C LYS A 127 10.46 -18.38 3.73
N GLU A 128 11.53 -17.74 3.28
CA GLU A 128 12.21 -16.67 4.03
C GLU A 128 11.27 -15.47 4.24
N ASN A 129 10.51 -15.10 3.22
CA ASN A 129 9.55 -14.02 3.34
C ASN A 129 8.48 -14.31 4.40
N LEU A 130 7.93 -15.53 4.43
CA LEU A 130 6.90 -15.92 5.39
C LEU A 130 7.46 -16.04 6.82
N ILE A 131 8.58 -16.75 6.99
CA ILE A 131 9.20 -16.98 8.29
C ILE A 131 9.54 -15.65 8.95
N THR A 132 10.23 -14.78 8.22
CA THR A 132 10.65 -13.47 8.76
C THR A 132 9.46 -12.53 9.00
N ALA A 133 8.44 -12.55 8.14
CA ALA A 133 7.22 -11.77 8.38
C ALA A 133 6.51 -12.18 9.69
N VAL A 134 6.45 -13.50 9.99
CA VAL A 134 5.90 -14.02 11.24
C VAL A 134 6.76 -13.61 12.44
N GLU A 135 8.08 -13.70 12.32
CA GLU A 135 9.01 -13.30 13.38
C GLU A 135 8.87 -11.81 13.72
N ILE A 136 8.82 -10.93 12.70
CA ILE A 136 8.60 -9.49 12.89
C ILE A 136 7.23 -9.22 13.51
N ALA A 137 6.17 -9.93 13.05
CA ALA A 137 4.83 -9.74 13.57
C ALA A 137 4.69 -10.19 15.03
N ALA A 138 5.48 -11.16 15.47
CA ALA A 138 5.48 -11.66 16.85
C ALA A 138 6.37 -10.85 17.81
N ALA A 139 7.27 -10.01 17.27
CA ALA A 139 8.29 -9.30 18.05
C ALA A 139 7.68 -8.20 18.92
N LYS A 140 8.11 -8.17 20.18
CA LYS A 140 7.69 -7.18 21.18
C LYS A 140 8.92 -6.49 21.80
N ASP A 141 8.73 -5.28 22.25
CA ASP A 141 9.73 -4.56 23.03
C ASP A 141 9.70 -4.98 24.53
N GLU A 142 10.54 -4.34 25.34
CA GLU A 142 10.66 -4.60 26.78
C GLU A 142 9.36 -4.28 27.56
N GLU A 143 8.53 -3.39 27.01
CA GLU A 143 7.24 -2.99 27.58
C GLU A 143 6.09 -3.93 27.14
N GLY A 144 6.38 -4.88 26.24
CA GLY A 144 5.41 -5.82 25.67
C GLY A 144 4.61 -5.26 24.50
N HIS A 145 4.96 -4.08 23.99
CA HIS A 145 4.36 -3.51 22.81
C HIS A 145 4.96 -4.13 21.53
N ALA A 146 4.18 -4.15 20.45
CA ALA A 146 4.69 -4.61 19.17
C ALA A 146 5.86 -3.73 18.69
N MET A 147 6.90 -4.38 18.14
CA MET A 147 8.04 -3.67 17.58
C MET A 147 7.67 -2.78 16.39
N VAL A 148 6.69 -3.18 15.57
CA VAL A 148 6.26 -2.45 14.36
C VAL A 148 4.72 -2.34 14.33
N PRO A 149 4.11 -1.40 15.08
CA PRO A 149 2.65 -1.25 15.14
C PRO A 149 2.11 -0.46 13.93
N GLU A 150 2.38 -0.91 12.73
CA GLU A 150 1.90 -0.30 11.49
C GLU A 150 1.71 -1.34 10.37
N VAL A 151 1.13 -0.91 9.25
CA VAL A 151 1.05 -1.73 8.05
C VAL A 151 2.39 -1.69 7.32
N GLY A 152 3.01 -2.86 7.10
CA GLY A 152 4.26 -2.99 6.37
C GLY A 152 4.22 -4.05 5.29
N ILE A 153 5.16 -3.98 4.35
CA ILE A 153 5.44 -5.03 3.36
C ILE A 153 6.82 -5.57 3.67
N PHE A 154 6.89 -6.87 3.99
CA PHE A 154 8.16 -7.57 4.11
C PHE A 154 8.47 -8.32 2.83
N PHE A 155 9.58 -7.99 2.20
CA PHE A 155 10.02 -8.64 0.97
C PHE A 155 11.53 -8.48 0.79
N GLY A 156 12.21 -9.54 0.30
CA GLY A 156 13.63 -9.46 -0.05
C GLY A 156 14.57 -9.04 1.10
N GLY A 157 14.23 -9.41 2.34
CA GLY A 157 15.05 -9.11 3.53
C GLY A 157 14.76 -7.74 4.19
N HIS A 158 13.76 -6.98 3.71
CA HIS A 158 13.45 -5.66 4.23
C HIS A 158 11.97 -5.50 4.56
N LEU A 159 11.67 -4.85 5.70
CA LEU A 159 10.33 -4.37 5.98
C LEU A 159 10.20 -2.91 5.56
N LEU A 160 9.28 -2.67 4.66
CA LEU A 160 8.97 -1.36 4.10
C LEU A 160 7.64 -0.86 4.69
N ARG A 161 7.49 0.46 4.90
CA ARG A 161 6.19 1.02 5.27
C ARG A 161 5.20 0.82 4.13
N GLY A 162 4.02 0.27 4.41
CA GLY A 162 3.07 -0.15 3.38
C GLY A 162 2.67 0.97 2.42
N ASN A 163 2.41 2.18 2.93
CA ASN A 163 2.02 3.34 2.12
C ASN A 163 3.20 4.18 1.57
N ARG A 164 4.42 3.64 1.65
CA ARG A 164 5.64 4.23 1.05
C ARG A 164 6.28 3.32 0.01
N THR A 165 5.65 2.17 -0.24
CA THR A 165 6.19 1.06 -1.03
C THR A 165 5.56 1.05 -2.41
N THR A 166 6.36 0.69 -3.41
CA THR A 166 5.92 0.39 -4.78
C THR A 166 6.58 -0.90 -5.28
N LYS A 167 5.90 -1.62 -6.20
CA LYS A 167 6.48 -2.78 -6.87
C LYS A 167 7.42 -2.29 -7.99
N GLN A 168 8.71 -2.59 -7.86
CA GLN A 168 9.74 -2.14 -8.80
C GLN A 168 10.11 -3.19 -9.85
N SER A 169 9.92 -4.48 -9.56
CA SER A 169 10.28 -5.55 -10.47
C SER A 169 9.20 -6.63 -10.55
N ALA A 170 9.00 -7.17 -11.75
CA ALA A 170 8.14 -8.31 -12.01
C ALA A 170 8.90 -9.65 -11.94
N GLU A 171 10.23 -9.64 -11.89
CA GLU A 171 11.08 -10.83 -12.02
C GLU A 171 12.04 -11.03 -10.85
N GLU A 172 12.54 -9.96 -10.24
CA GLU A 172 13.51 -10.04 -9.16
C GLU A 172 12.87 -10.42 -7.82
N PHE A 173 13.63 -11.13 -6.97
CA PHE A 173 13.17 -11.42 -5.61
C PHE A 173 13.08 -10.15 -4.74
N ASN A 174 13.89 -9.14 -5.01
CA ASN A 174 13.71 -7.80 -4.47
C ASN A 174 12.66 -7.04 -5.30
N ALA A 175 11.40 -7.45 -5.20
CA ALA A 175 10.32 -6.96 -6.04
C ALA A 175 9.73 -5.61 -5.57
N PHE A 176 9.97 -5.19 -4.33
CA PHE A 176 9.42 -3.98 -3.73
C PHE A 176 10.51 -3.05 -3.22
N GLU A 177 10.24 -1.74 -3.28
CA GLU A 177 11.13 -0.72 -2.75
C GLU A 177 10.36 0.48 -2.21
N SER A 178 10.97 1.16 -1.25
CA SER A 178 10.52 2.43 -0.68
C SER A 178 11.54 3.52 -0.98
N PHE A 179 11.45 4.11 -2.18
CA PHE A 179 12.48 5.01 -2.71
C PHE A 179 12.66 6.33 -1.92
N ASN A 180 11.60 6.76 -1.24
CA ASN A 180 11.57 8.06 -0.54
C ASN A 180 11.45 7.92 0.98
N TYR A 181 11.53 6.68 1.50
CA TYR A 181 11.53 6.45 2.95
C TYR A 181 12.40 5.23 3.27
N PRO A 182 13.27 5.29 4.28
CA PRO A 182 14.16 4.18 4.60
C PRO A 182 13.40 2.98 5.17
N HIS A 183 14.02 1.80 5.09
CA HIS A 183 13.46 0.56 5.63
C HIS A 183 13.15 0.69 7.13
N LEU A 184 12.08 0.04 7.56
CA LEU A 184 11.69 -0.04 8.98
C LEU A 184 12.47 -1.14 9.70
N VAL A 185 12.75 -2.24 8.98
CA VAL A 185 13.49 -3.40 9.51
C VAL A 185 14.37 -3.96 8.40
N ASP A 186 15.59 -4.34 8.77
CA ASP A 186 16.52 -5.10 7.94
C ASP A 186 16.73 -6.48 8.55
N ALA A 187 16.42 -7.55 7.78
CA ALA A 187 16.60 -8.94 8.17
C ALA A 187 17.87 -9.51 7.53
N GLY A 188 18.87 -9.77 8.36
CA GLY A 188 20.09 -10.46 8.02
C GLY A 188 20.26 -11.68 8.93
N VAL A 189 21.48 -11.92 9.43
CA VAL A 189 21.70 -12.90 10.50
C VAL A 189 20.92 -12.53 11.77
N ASN A 190 20.79 -11.24 12.01
CA ASN A 190 19.95 -10.66 13.06
C ASN A 190 18.93 -9.73 12.42
N ILE A 191 17.77 -9.60 13.05
CA ILE A 191 16.75 -8.62 12.65
C ILE A 191 17.04 -7.29 13.34
N THR A 192 17.25 -6.24 12.55
CA THR A 192 17.51 -4.87 13.03
C THR A 192 16.27 -4.00 12.86
N TYR A 193 15.72 -3.49 13.95
CA TYR A 193 14.56 -2.60 13.97
C TYR A 193 15.01 -1.14 14.07
N HIS A 194 14.61 -0.31 13.12
CA HIS A 194 14.90 1.13 13.09
C HIS A 194 13.79 1.91 13.81
N ARG A 195 13.78 1.87 15.14
CA ARG A 195 12.69 2.39 15.99
C ARG A 195 12.36 3.86 15.74
N GLU A 196 13.34 4.66 15.34
CA GLU A 196 13.18 6.09 15.02
C GLU A 196 12.34 6.33 13.75
N ARG A 197 12.20 5.31 12.89
CA ARG A 197 11.45 5.35 11.64
C ARG A 197 10.03 4.83 11.77
N ILE A 198 9.77 4.03 12.80
CA ILE A 198 8.49 3.34 13.02
C ILE A 198 7.48 4.30 13.63
N LEU A 199 6.22 4.24 13.15
CA LEU A 199 5.12 5.03 13.70
C LEU A 199 4.84 4.64 15.15
N LYS A 200 4.58 5.65 15.97
CA LYS A 200 4.21 5.44 17.38
C LYS A 200 2.70 5.64 17.50
N PRO A 201 1.94 4.60 17.88
CA PRO A 201 0.51 4.73 18.11
C PRO A 201 0.25 5.47 19.43
N ASP A 202 -0.98 5.96 19.57
CA ASP A 202 -1.50 6.44 20.85
C ASP A 202 -2.10 5.24 21.60
N TYR A 203 -1.34 4.63 22.49
CA TYR A 203 -1.79 3.47 23.28
C TYR A 203 -2.97 3.77 24.22
N ALA A 204 -3.31 5.04 24.44
CA ALA A 204 -4.49 5.42 25.19
C ALA A 204 -5.79 5.35 24.37
N LYS A 205 -5.68 5.17 23.05
CA LYS A 205 -6.83 5.08 22.13
C LYS A 205 -6.90 3.70 21.48
N PRO A 206 -8.10 3.18 21.25
CA PRO A 206 -8.27 1.94 20.50
C PRO A 206 -7.89 2.12 19.02
N MET A 207 -7.59 1.03 18.36
CA MET A 207 -7.58 0.97 16.89
C MET A 207 -9.00 1.26 16.37
N THR A 208 -9.08 2.10 15.34
CA THR A 208 -10.37 2.47 14.73
C THR A 208 -10.38 2.03 13.26
N PRO A 209 -11.20 1.04 12.88
CA PRO A 209 -11.30 0.62 11.48
C PRO A 209 -12.24 1.52 10.69
N HIS A 210 -11.87 1.78 9.45
CA HIS A 210 -12.66 2.53 8.46
C HIS A 210 -12.90 1.64 7.24
N PHE A 211 -14.18 1.37 6.91
CA PHE A 211 -14.54 0.38 5.88
C PHE A 211 -15.02 1.00 4.57
N ARG A 212 -14.99 2.32 4.45
CA ARG A 212 -15.52 3.02 3.26
C ARG A 212 -14.40 3.63 2.44
N LEU A 213 -14.47 3.39 1.14
CA LEU A 213 -13.59 3.98 0.13
C LEU A 213 -14.46 4.47 -1.03
N ASP A 214 -14.11 5.62 -1.61
CA ASP A 214 -14.79 6.16 -2.79
C ASP A 214 -13.84 6.03 -4.00
N ASN A 215 -14.18 5.18 -4.94
CA ASN A 215 -13.35 4.86 -6.11
C ASN A 215 -13.58 5.83 -7.30
N ASN A 216 -14.25 6.95 -7.11
CA ASN A 216 -14.38 7.99 -8.14
C ASN A 216 -13.08 8.79 -8.32
N VAL A 217 -12.00 8.08 -8.51
CA VAL A 217 -10.64 8.59 -8.68
C VAL A 217 -10.02 7.96 -9.92
N ILE A 218 -9.23 8.73 -10.67
CA ILE A 218 -8.46 8.24 -11.82
C ILE A 218 -6.98 8.61 -11.67
N ILE A 219 -6.11 7.78 -12.25
CA ILE A 219 -4.69 8.08 -12.43
C ILE A 219 -4.45 8.29 -13.93
N PHE A 220 -3.75 9.36 -14.32
CA PHE A 220 -3.19 9.46 -15.66
C PHE A 220 -1.77 10.01 -15.65
N SER A 221 -0.98 9.62 -16.65
CA SER A 221 0.40 10.09 -16.82
C SER A 221 0.48 11.03 -18.00
N LEU A 222 1.14 12.18 -17.82
CA LEU A 222 1.49 13.05 -18.93
C LEU A 222 2.60 12.39 -19.77
N PHE A 223 2.55 12.58 -21.08
CA PHE A 223 3.60 12.19 -22.01
C PHE A 223 3.67 13.20 -23.17
N PRO A 224 4.83 13.33 -23.85
CA PRO A 224 4.94 14.19 -25.01
C PRO A 224 3.96 13.79 -26.12
N GLY A 225 3.09 14.72 -26.52
CA GLY A 225 2.05 14.44 -27.51
C GLY A 225 0.68 14.03 -26.94
N ILE A 226 0.48 14.10 -25.63
CA ILE A 226 -0.86 13.89 -25.05
C ILE A 226 -1.86 14.91 -25.63
N ARG A 227 -3.04 14.43 -25.99
CA ARG A 227 -4.05 15.24 -26.70
C ARG A 227 -4.96 15.97 -25.73
N GLU A 228 -5.34 17.20 -26.11
CA GLU A 228 -6.27 18.05 -25.36
C GLU A 228 -7.64 17.40 -25.16
N ASP A 229 -8.21 16.80 -26.20
CA ASP A 229 -9.54 16.20 -26.15
C ASP A 229 -9.64 15.05 -25.12
N LEU A 230 -8.57 14.24 -24.98
CA LEU A 230 -8.51 13.17 -23.99
C LEU A 230 -8.52 13.72 -22.55
N ILE A 231 -7.69 14.73 -22.28
CA ILE A 231 -7.64 15.36 -20.94
C ILE A 231 -8.96 16.04 -20.61
N ARG A 232 -9.55 16.77 -21.58
CA ARG A 232 -10.87 17.36 -21.37
C ARG A 232 -11.93 16.32 -21.09
N HIS A 233 -11.91 15.18 -21.80
CA HIS A 233 -12.84 14.10 -21.54
C HIS A 233 -12.70 13.56 -20.10
N ILE A 234 -11.48 13.35 -19.62
CA ILE A 234 -11.23 12.94 -18.24
C ILE A 234 -11.77 13.99 -17.24
N ILE A 235 -11.45 15.26 -17.47
CA ILE A 235 -11.90 16.36 -16.58
C ILE A 235 -13.43 16.45 -16.54
N HIS A 236 -14.11 16.21 -17.65
CA HIS A 236 -15.58 16.26 -17.73
C HIS A 236 -16.29 14.95 -17.38
N THR A 237 -15.54 13.88 -17.02
CA THR A 237 -16.16 12.61 -16.62
C THR A 237 -17.13 12.84 -15.47
N PRO A 238 -18.42 12.43 -15.62
CA PRO A 238 -19.42 12.56 -14.58
C PRO A 238 -19.01 11.80 -13.30
N ASN A 239 -19.32 12.37 -12.15
CA ASN A 239 -19.04 11.78 -10.82
C ASN A 239 -17.55 11.57 -10.48
N LEU A 240 -16.62 11.84 -11.39
CA LEU A 240 -15.19 11.83 -11.09
C LEU A 240 -14.89 12.93 -10.07
N LYS A 241 -14.36 12.56 -8.91
CA LYS A 241 -14.09 13.47 -7.80
C LYS A 241 -12.63 13.86 -7.68
N ALA A 242 -11.72 12.94 -8.01
CA ALA A 242 -10.30 13.21 -7.86
C ALA A 242 -9.44 12.61 -8.98
N ILE A 243 -8.27 13.20 -9.15
CA ILE A 243 -7.32 12.84 -10.20
C ILE A 243 -5.91 12.82 -9.60
N VAL A 244 -5.22 11.70 -9.79
CA VAL A 244 -3.77 11.60 -9.61
C VAL A 244 -3.12 11.85 -10.97
N MET A 245 -2.50 13.00 -11.14
CA MET A 245 -1.79 13.38 -12.36
C MET A 245 -0.30 13.12 -12.18
N ARG A 246 0.26 12.21 -12.98
CA ARG A 246 1.69 11.90 -12.96
C ARG A 246 2.43 12.80 -13.96
N THR A 247 3.35 13.61 -13.45
CA THR A 247 4.09 14.62 -14.21
C THR A 247 5.58 14.31 -14.27
N PHE A 248 6.34 15.14 -14.98
CA PHE A 248 7.77 14.91 -15.22
C PHE A 248 8.63 15.44 -14.07
N GLY A 249 9.71 14.71 -13.77
CA GLY A 249 10.74 15.15 -12.81
C GLY A 249 10.15 15.60 -11.47
N SER A 250 10.48 16.80 -11.04
CA SER A 250 10.02 17.38 -9.76
C SER A 250 8.60 17.99 -9.81
N GLY A 251 7.74 17.55 -10.72
CA GLY A 251 6.36 18.01 -10.82
C GLY A 251 6.09 18.90 -12.03
N ASN A 252 6.92 18.82 -13.07
CA ASN A 252 6.82 19.66 -14.26
C ASN A 252 5.75 19.13 -15.23
N ALA A 253 5.00 20.05 -15.85
CA ALA A 253 4.01 19.78 -16.87
C ALA A 253 4.15 20.74 -18.05
N PRO A 254 3.60 20.42 -19.25
CA PRO A 254 3.54 21.36 -20.35
C PRO A 254 2.78 22.63 -19.94
N GLN A 255 3.32 23.79 -20.34
CA GLN A 255 2.69 25.10 -20.08
C GLN A 255 1.65 25.49 -21.15
N SER A 256 1.07 24.49 -21.79
CA SER A 256 0.05 24.72 -22.81
C SER A 256 -1.21 25.34 -22.18
N PRO A 257 -1.70 26.48 -22.72
CA PRO A 257 -2.88 27.16 -22.15
C PRO A 257 -4.10 26.25 -22.03
N TRP A 258 -4.28 25.34 -22.97
CA TRP A 258 -5.39 24.39 -22.94
C TRP A 258 -5.34 23.45 -21.74
N LEU A 259 -4.13 22.96 -21.37
CA LEU A 259 -3.94 22.05 -20.22
C LEU A 259 -4.25 22.77 -18.92
N LEU A 260 -3.65 23.94 -18.71
CA LEU A 260 -3.87 24.76 -17.52
C LEU A 260 -5.35 25.17 -17.37
N ASN A 261 -6.01 25.51 -18.48
CA ASN A 261 -7.45 25.83 -18.46
C ASN A 261 -8.31 24.62 -18.11
N ALA A 262 -8.03 23.45 -18.68
CA ALA A 262 -8.75 22.22 -18.35
C ALA A 262 -8.58 21.83 -16.86
N LEU A 263 -7.36 21.91 -16.32
CA LEU A 263 -7.11 21.64 -14.89
C LEU A 263 -7.84 22.66 -14.00
N ARG A 264 -7.78 23.97 -14.33
CA ARG A 264 -8.50 25.02 -13.59
C ARG A 264 -10.02 24.81 -13.62
N GLU A 265 -10.56 24.39 -14.74
CA GLU A 265 -11.98 24.02 -14.86
C GLU A 265 -12.33 22.85 -13.95
N GLY A 266 -11.52 21.78 -13.96
CA GLY A 266 -11.72 20.62 -13.09
C GLY A 266 -11.71 21.01 -11.61
N THR A 267 -10.74 21.80 -11.16
CA THR A 267 -10.62 22.22 -9.75
C THR A 267 -11.76 23.14 -9.32
N ARG A 268 -12.21 24.06 -10.19
CA ARG A 268 -13.38 24.93 -9.94
C ARG A 268 -14.68 24.12 -9.85
N ASN A 269 -14.77 23.02 -10.57
CA ASN A 269 -15.89 22.08 -10.51
C ASN A 269 -15.77 21.07 -9.35
N GLY A 270 -14.93 21.35 -8.36
CA GLY A 270 -14.79 20.57 -7.14
C GLY A 270 -13.89 19.33 -7.24
N LYS A 271 -13.24 19.09 -8.37
CA LYS A 271 -12.27 17.98 -8.48
C LYS A 271 -10.98 18.28 -7.70
N VAL A 272 -10.48 17.27 -7.00
CA VAL A 272 -9.18 17.34 -6.33
C VAL A 272 -8.13 16.73 -7.26
N ILE A 273 -7.19 17.56 -7.73
CA ILE A 273 -6.13 17.15 -8.66
C ILE A 273 -4.79 17.18 -7.92
N VAL A 274 -4.18 16.00 -7.80
CA VAL A 274 -2.91 15.79 -7.08
C VAL A 274 -1.79 15.53 -8.08
N ASN A 275 -0.73 16.30 -7.99
CA ASN A 275 0.47 16.15 -8.82
C ASN A 275 1.47 15.20 -8.15
N ILE A 276 1.78 14.09 -8.81
CA ILE A 276 2.77 13.07 -8.39
C ILE A 276 3.85 12.96 -9.46
N SER A 277 5.10 12.74 -9.07
CA SER A 277 6.18 12.50 -10.03
C SER A 277 6.01 11.16 -10.75
N GLN A 278 6.45 11.09 -12.01
CA GLN A 278 6.67 9.83 -12.72
C GLN A 278 7.96 9.14 -12.28
N CYS A 279 8.89 9.90 -11.66
CA CYS A 279 10.09 9.35 -11.07
C CYS A 279 9.74 8.62 -9.77
N LEU A 280 10.36 7.46 -9.55
CA LEU A 280 10.15 6.67 -8.33
C LEU A 280 10.79 7.32 -7.11
N GLN A 281 11.88 8.08 -7.31
CA GLN A 281 12.61 8.77 -6.26
C GLN A 281 12.51 10.29 -6.43
N GLY A 282 12.37 11.01 -5.32
CA GLY A 282 12.26 12.46 -5.25
C GLY A 282 10.85 12.94 -4.93
N ALA A 283 10.67 14.25 -4.91
CA ALA A 283 9.42 14.89 -4.52
C ALA A 283 8.93 15.86 -5.58
N VAL A 284 7.63 16.13 -5.57
CA VAL A 284 7.00 17.21 -6.34
C VAL A 284 7.19 18.53 -5.60
N GLU A 285 8.03 19.41 -6.15
CA GLU A 285 8.34 20.74 -5.63
C GLU A 285 7.76 21.82 -6.56
N MET A 286 6.46 22.10 -6.45
CA MET A 286 5.74 22.98 -7.37
C MET A 286 6.18 24.45 -7.30
N SER A 287 6.85 24.86 -6.22
CA SER A 287 7.40 26.22 -6.09
C SER A 287 8.77 26.41 -6.75
N ARG A 288 9.40 25.33 -7.20
CA ARG A 288 10.77 25.37 -7.72
C ARG A 288 10.89 25.94 -9.13
N TYR A 289 9.88 25.74 -9.96
CA TYR A 289 9.84 26.13 -11.36
C TYR A 289 8.54 26.86 -11.70
N ASP A 290 8.59 27.76 -12.69
CA ASP A 290 7.44 28.51 -13.16
C ASP A 290 6.25 27.66 -13.58
N CYS A 291 6.51 26.52 -14.22
CA CYS A 291 5.47 25.55 -14.59
C CYS A 291 4.72 24.97 -13.38
N GLY A 292 5.40 24.78 -12.25
CA GLY A 292 4.77 24.35 -10.99
C GLY A 292 3.87 25.43 -10.40
N TYR A 293 4.30 26.70 -10.47
CA TYR A 293 3.48 27.84 -10.05
C TYR A 293 2.16 27.91 -10.82
N HIS A 294 2.18 27.76 -12.14
CA HIS A 294 0.96 27.77 -12.95
C HIS A 294 0.03 26.59 -12.66
N LEU A 295 0.56 25.42 -12.29
CA LEU A 295 -0.25 24.31 -11.82
C LEU A 295 -0.94 24.64 -10.49
N GLN A 296 -0.23 25.29 -9.56
CA GLN A 296 -0.84 25.74 -8.29
C GLN A 296 -1.96 26.78 -8.54
N GLU A 297 -1.74 27.75 -9.43
CA GLU A 297 -2.79 28.70 -9.84
C GLU A 297 -4.01 28.02 -10.48
N ALA A 298 -3.80 26.88 -11.15
CA ALA A 298 -4.88 26.05 -11.67
C ALA A 298 -5.58 25.22 -10.57
N GLY A 299 -5.14 25.31 -9.30
CA GLY A 299 -5.72 24.60 -8.16
C GLY A 299 -5.22 23.16 -7.99
N VAL A 300 -4.15 22.78 -8.69
CA VAL A 300 -3.49 21.49 -8.53
C VAL A 300 -2.66 21.52 -7.25
N ILE A 301 -2.68 20.43 -6.47
CA ILE A 301 -1.91 20.32 -5.24
C ILE A 301 -0.74 19.34 -5.39
N SER A 302 0.34 19.57 -4.63
CA SER A 302 1.49 18.67 -4.61
C SER A 302 1.19 17.43 -3.80
N GLY A 303 1.48 16.24 -4.35
CA GLY A 303 1.53 14.98 -3.63
C GLY A 303 2.88 14.73 -2.95
N LYS A 304 3.82 15.71 -2.99
CA LYS A 304 5.16 15.61 -2.41
C LYS A 304 5.89 14.35 -2.91
N ASP A 305 6.31 13.50 -1.97
CA ASP A 305 7.06 12.27 -2.22
C ASP A 305 6.22 11.00 -2.02
N MET A 306 4.89 11.12 -2.07
CA MET A 306 3.99 9.95 -2.02
C MET A 306 4.22 9.05 -3.25
N THR A 307 4.02 7.75 -3.04
CA THR A 307 3.86 6.80 -4.15
C THR A 307 2.50 6.99 -4.83
N VAL A 308 2.35 6.54 -6.06
CA VAL A 308 1.06 6.62 -6.77
C VAL A 308 0.00 5.76 -6.08
N GLU A 309 0.39 4.62 -5.53
CA GLU A 309 -0.46 3.71 -4.77
C GLU A 309 -1.02 4.40 -3.53
N SER A 310 -0.15 5.08 -2.80
CA SER A 310 -0.55 5.83 -1.61
C SER A 310 -1.44 7.02 -1.96
N ALA A 311 -1.11 7.78 -3.00
CA ALA A 311 -1.90 8.95 -3.38
C ALA A 311 -3.33 8.58 -3.81
N VAL A 312 -3.50 7.53 -4.61
CA VAL A 312 -4.83 7.11 -5.07
C VAL A 312 -5.66 6.53 -3.93
N THR A 313 -5.07 5.70 -3.06
CA THR A 313 -5.80 5.10 -1.93
C THR A 313 -6.14 6.13 -0.84
N LYS A 314 -5.26 7.12 -0.61
CA LYS A 314 -5.55 8.26 0.26
C LYS A 314 -6.73 9.09 -0.25
N LEU A 315 -6.78 9.37 -1.56
CA LEU A 315 -7.92 10.06 -2.16
C LEU A 315 -9.22 9.26 -2.00
N MET A 316 -9.21 7.95 -2.27
CA MET A 316 -10.37 7.09 -2.07
C MET A 316 -10.85 7.11 -0.61
N PHE A 317 -9.93 7.08 0.34
CA PHE A 317 -10.21 7.17 1.76
C PHE A 317 -10.83 8.53 2.12
N LEU A 318 -10.17 9.63 1.77
CA LEU A 318 -10.62 10.98 2.12
C LEU A 318 -11.94 11.34 1.45
N GLN A 319 -12.14 10.98 0.18
CA GLN A 319 -13.40 11.22 -0.53
C GLN A 319 -14.59 10.50 0.12
N SER A 320 -14.37 9.33 0.70
CA SER A 320 -15.44 8.62 1.42
C SER A 320 -15.80 9.26 2.77
N HIS A 321 -14.84 9.92 3.42
CA HIS A 321 -15.03 10.58 4.72
C HIS A 321 -15.51 12.02 4.58
N TYR A 322 -15.16 12.69 3.49
CA TYR A 322 -15.51 14.09 3.19
C TYR A 322 -16.16 14.19 1.79
N PRO A 323 -17.30 13.52 1.54
CA PRO A 323 -17.83 13.30 0.19
C PRO A 323 -18.26 14.59 -0.54
N ASN A 324 -18.54 15.66 0.18
CA ASN A 324 -19.01 16.95 -0.37
C ASN A 324 -18.10 18.12 0.05
N ASP A 325 -16.90 17.83 0.52
CA ASP A 325 -15.96 18.85 1.00
C ASP A 325 -14.58 18.67 0.33
N PRO A 326 -14.46 19.10 -0.94
CA PRO A 326 -13.21 19.00 -1.66
C PRO A 326 -12.08 19.84 -1.04
N ASP A 327 -12.39 20.90 -0.28
CA ASP A 327 -11.38 21.73 0.34
C ASP A 327 -10.72 21.04 1.53
N THR A 328 -11.49 20.35 2.36
CA THR A 328 -10.94 19.48 3.40
C THR A 328 -10.10 18.35 2.79
N VAL A 329 -10.58 17.73 1.70
CA VAL A 329 -9.80 16.69 1.00
C VAL A 329 -8.46 17.26 0.48
N ARG A 330 -8.48 18.44 -0.18
CA ARG A 330 -7.24 19.13 -0.64
C ARG A 330 -6.28 19.37 0.52
N HIS A 331 -6.79 19.91 1.62
CA HIS A 331 -5.98 20.19 2.80
C HIS A 331 -5.33 18.91 3.34
N LEU A 332 -6.10 17.86 3.59
CA LEU A 332 -5.61 16.60 4.16
C LEU A 332 -4.67 15.85 3.19
N MET A 333 -4.84 16.01 1.88
CA MET A 333 -3.91 15.45 0.91
C MET A 333 -2.50 16.05 1.01
N THR A 334 -2.36 17.27 1.51
CA THR A 334 -1.04 17.91 1.73
C THR A 334 -0.43 17.62 3.10
N GLN A 335 -1.16 16.94 3.99
CA GLN A 335 -0.72 16.55 5.33
C GLN A 335 -0.34 15.08 5.37
N SER A 336 0.68 14.72 6.14
CA SER A 336 0.99 13.30 6.43
C SER A 336 0.05 12.81 7.53
N ILE A 337 -0.89 11.91 7.19
CA ILE A 337 -1.87 11.37 8.14
C ILE A 337 -1.51 9.97 8.65
N ARG A 338 -0.70 9.21 7.88
CA ARG A 338 -0.24 7.85 8.20
C ARG A 338 1.23 7.61 7.83
N GLY A 339 2.05 8.68 7.79
CA GLY A 339 3.47 8.56 7.45
C GLY A 339 3.75 8.36 5.94
N GLU A 340 2.76 8.60 5.10
CA GLU A 340 2.79 8.37 3.65
C GLU A 340 3.62 9.37 2.86
N MET A 341 3.99 10.48 3.47
CA MET A 341 4.86 11.51 2.88
C MET A 341 5.79 12.11 3.92
N THR A 342 6.88 12.69 3.49
CA THR A 342 7.78 13.48 4.34
C THR A 342 7.09 14.78 4.76
N ARG A 343 7.24 15.14 6.04
CA ARG A 343 6.62 16.33 6.66
C ARG A 343 7.29 17.62 6.22
#